data_5c6e821a6a5142786b435f6badaaacee
#
_entry.id   5c6e821a6a5142786b435f6badaaacee
#
_cell.length_a   1.000
_cell.length_b   1.000
_cell.length_c   1.000
_cell.angle_alpha   90.00
_cell.angle_beta   90.00
_cell.angle_gamma   90.00
#
_symmetry.space_group_name_H-M   'P 1'
#
loop_
_entity.id
_entity.type
_entity.pdbx_description
1 polymer ?
#
loop_
_entity_poly.entity_id
_entity_poly.type
_entity_poly.pdbx_seq_one_letter_code
_entity_poly.pdbx_strand_id
1 'polypeptide(L)'
;MYRNGEGPRCRPGGGRGSVVVLVLMLMPVLLLLSGLVLDMGTFFMARRSVYAAADMGALTGAEDLDLEQLAAGVRYLQPGPARRDAALWVRQNLEAAFGDRASLAVVKVRVYNASSDHPLYDAVSGRRLTDPTVCVVVEMPVEFRFLAPVIDRTTVRVHSDASVLRKK
;
A
#
# COMPACT_ATOMS: atom_id res chain seq x y z
N MET A 1 58.89 -41.86 -53.23
CA MET A 1 58.91 -41.71 -51.74
C MET A 1 58.33 -40.41 -51.40
N TYR A 2 56.99 -40.36 -51.12
CA TYR A 2 56.20 -39.13 -50.80
C TYR A 2 55.95 -39.13 -49.33
N ARG A 3 56.48 -38.12 -48.63
CA ARG A 3 56.35 -37.94 -47.18
C ARG A 3 55.16 -36.99 -46.89
N ASN A 4 54.03 -37.58 -46.42
CA ASN A 4 52.87 -36.85 -46.03
C ASN A 4 53.18 -36.03 -44.78
N GLY A 5 53.22 -34.71 -44.94
CA GLY A 5 53.28 -33.74 -43.82
C GLY A 5 51.88 -33.58 -43.20
N GLU A 6 51.65 -34.17 -42.03
CA GLU A 6 50.48 -33.80 -41.18
C GLU A 6 50.72 -32.44 -40.58
N GLY A 7 49.96 -31.45 -41.04
CA GLY A 7 49.96 -30.12 -40.45
C GLY A 7 49.36 -30.16 -39.03
N PRO A 8 49.77 -29.23 -38.14
CA PRO A 8 49.29 -29.20 -36.78
C PRO A 8 47.78 -28.91 -36.73
N ARG A 9 47.02 -29.85 -36.20
CA ARG A 9 45.59 -29.71 -35.92
C ARG A 9 45.44 -28.69 -34.81
N CYS A 10 45.02 -27.45 -35.14
CA CYS A 10 44.55 -26.47 -34.17
C CYS A 10 43.33 -27.06 -33.44
N ARG A 11 43.50 -27.47 -32.18
CA ARG A 11 42.39 -27.79 -31.28
C ARG A 11 41.68 -26.48 -30.97
N PRO A 12 40.37 -26.34 -31.20
CA PRO A 12 39.60 -25.21 -30.68
C PRO A 12 39.45 -25.39 -29.16
N GLY A 13 40.45 -24.93 -28.44
CA GLY A 13 40.39 -24.85 -26.98
C GLY A 13 39.78 -23.52 -26.61
N GLY A 14 38.56 -23.47 -26.10
CA GLY A 14 38.16 -22.22 -25.53
C GLY A 14 36.69 -21.95 -25.24
N GLY A 15 35.83 -22.95 -25.05
CA GLY A 15 34.45 -22.72 -24.61
C GLY A 15 34.26 -22.49 -23.10
N ARG A 16 35.20 -22.93 -22.28
CA ARG A 16 35.04 -22.95 -20.82
C ARG A 16 35.21 -21.58 -20.16
N GLY A 17 36.07 -20.71 -20.66
CA GLY A 17 36.29 -19.36 -20.12
C GLY A 17 35.13 -18.40 -20.42
N SER A 18 34.47 -18.54 -21.57
CA SER A 18 33.34 -17.73 -21.99
C SER A 18 32.11 -17.88 -21.08
N VAL A 19 31.82 -19.10 -20.61
CA VAL A 19 30.70 -19.38 -19.72
C VAL A 19 30.91 -18.75 -18.34
N VAL A 20 32.13 -18.81 -17.79
CA VAL A 20 32.44 -18.21 -16.48
C VAL A 20 32.27 -16.69 -16.53
N VAL A 21 32.74 -16.02 -17.58
CA VAL A 21 32.59 -14.59 -17.78
C VAL A 21 31.10 -14.21 -17.91
N LEU A 22 30.32 -14.99 -18.65
CA LEU A 22 28.89 -14.79 -18.79
C LEU A 22 28.17 -14.90 -17.45
N VAL A 23 28.49 -15.93 -16.66
CA VAL A 23 27.88 -16.13 -15.32
C VAL A 23 28.27 -14.98 -14.38
N LEU A 24 29.54 -14.55 -14.38
CA LEU A 24 29.98 -13.40 -13.56
C LEU A 24 29.29 -12.09 -13.95
N MET A 25 29.01 -11.87 -15.23
CA MET A 25 28.25 -10.69 -15.68
C MET A 25 26.76 -10.79 -15.38
N LEU A 26 26.18 -11.99 -15.43
CA LEU A 26 24.75 -12.20 -15.21
C LEU A 26 24.38 -12.18 -13.72
N MET A 27 25.29 -12.60 -12.84
CA MET A 27 25.05 -12.73 -11.40
C MET A 27 24.61 -11.40 -10.73
N PRO A 28 25.26 -10.25 -10.96
CA PRO A 28 24.81 -8.98 -10.41
C PRO A 28 23.42 -8.58 -10.88
N VAL A 29 23.09 -8.86 -12.15
CA VAL A 29 21.76 -8.55 -12.71
C VAL A 29 20.69 -9.41 -12.03
N LEU A 30 20.95 -10.70 -11.82
CA LEU A 30 20.04 -11.58 -11.10
C LEU A 30 19.84 -11.16 -9.63
N LEU A 31 20.91 -10.71 -8.97
CA LEU A 31 20.82 -10.19 -7.59
C LEU A 31 20.00 -8.90 -7.53
N LEU A 32 20.17 -7.99 -8.47
CA LEU A 32 19.36 -6.76 -8.55
C LEU A 32 17.88 -7.07 -8.80
N LEU A 33 17.59 -8.00 -9.73
CA LEU A 33 16.22 -8.42 -10.00
C LEU A 33 15.59 -9.08 -8.77
N SER A 34 16.32 -9.93 -8.06
CA SER A 34 15.85 -10.57 -6.83
C SER A 34 15.56 -9.52 -5.75
N GLY A 35 16.44 -8.54 -5.58
CA GLY A 35 16.25 -7.41 -4.68
C GLY A 35 15.01 -6.58 -5.01
N LEU A 36 14.78 -6.30 -6.29
CA LEU A 36 13.58 -5.61 -6.76
C LEU A 36 12.30 -6.37 -6.41
N VAL A 37 12.28 -7.68 -6.61
CA VAL A 37 11.11 -8.52 -6.28
C VAL A 37 10.81 -8.49 -4.78
N LEU A 38 11.85 -8.54 -3.93
CA LEU A 38 11.70 -8.46 -2.48
C LEU A 38 11.17 -7.09 -2.03
N ASP A 39 11.70 -6.01 -2.58
CA ASP A 39 11.24 -4.65 -2.25
C ASP A 39 9.80 -4.42 -2.71
N MET A 40 9.44 -4.89 -3.90
CA MET A 40 8.04 -4.84 -4.38
C MET A 40 7.10 -5.66 -3.49
N GLY A 41 7.52 -6.85 -3.06
CA GLY A 41 6.76 -7.68 -2.13
C GLY A 41 6.48 -6.95 -0.81
N THR A 42 7.50 -6.37 -0.21
CA THR A 42 7.36 -5.58 1.04
C THR A 42 6.48 -4.36 0.86
N PHE A 43 6.59 -3.65 -0.27
CA PHE A 43 5.73 -2.51 -0.60
C PHE A 43 4.26 -2.90 -0.72
N PHE A 44 3.94 -3.99 -1.43
CA PHE A 44 2.56 -4.46 -1.55
C PHE A 44 1.98 -4.92 -0.23
N MET A 45 2.78 -5.58 0.62
CA MET A 45 2.36 -5.97 1.97
C MET A 45 2.10 -4.74 2.83
N ALA A 46 2.98 -3.75 2.82
CA ALA A 46 2.78 -2.50 3.53
C ALA A 46 1.51 -1.77 3.07
N ARG A 47 1.31 -1.66 1.75
CA ARG A 47 0.09 -1.04 1.19
C ARG A 47 -1.17 -1.76 1.65
N ARG A 48 -1.18 -3.09 1.67
CA ARG A 48 -2.32 -3.90 2.12
C ARG A 48 -2.61 -3.67 3.60
N SER A 49 -1.58 -3.62 4.45
CA SER A 49 -1.73 -3.37 5.89
C SER A 49 -2.26 -1.95 6.17
N VAL A 50 -1.76 -0.94 5.45
CA VAL A 50 -2.25 0.44 5.57
C VAL A 50 -3.72 0.54 5.11
N TYR A 51 -4.07 -0.16 4.02
CA TYR A 51 -5.45 -0.20 3.52
C TYR A 51 -6.38 -0.85 4.54
N ALA A 52 -5.99 -2.00 5.10
CA ALA A 52 -6.79 -2.69 6.12
C ALA A 52 -6.98 -1.81 7.37
N ALA A 53 -5.94 -1.11 7.82
CA ALA A 53 -6.05 -0.18 8.95
C ALA A 53 -7.00 0.98 8.66
N ALA A 54 -6.94 1.57 7.45
CA ALA A 54 -7.83 2.65 7.04
C ALA A 54 -9.29 2.19 6.94
N ASP A 55 -9.52 0.99 6.39
CA ASP A 55 -10.84 0.40 6.21
C ASP A 55 -11.50 0.10 7.56
N MET A 56 -10.77 -0.55 8.47
CA MET A 56 -11.25 -0.82 9.84
C MET A 56 -11.56 0.47 10.60
N GLY A 57 -10.71 1.51 10.48
CA GLY A 57 -10.97 2.80 11.08
C GLY A 57 -12.22 3.49 10.51
N ALA A 58 -12.41 3.43 9.19
CA ALA A 58 -13.61 3.99 8.55
C ALA A 58 -14.88 3.28 9.02
N LEU A 59 -14.85 1.95 9.11
CA LEU A 59 -15.96 1.14 9.61
C LEU A 59 -16.30 1.48 11.06
N THR A 60 -15.29 1.51 11.95
CA THR A 60 -15.50 1.86 13.36
C THR A 60 -16.10 3.26 13.53
N GLY A 61 -15.57 4.25 12.79
CA GLY A 61 -16.15 5.60 12.85
C GLY A 61 -17.58 5.68 12.29
N ALA A 62 -17.96 4.78 11.39
CA ALA A 62 -19.31 4.71 10.84
C ALA A 62 -20.33 4.07 11.82
N GLU A 63 -19.87 3.45 12.91
CA GLU A 63 -20.71 2.91 13.97
C GLU A 63 -21.20 4.00 14.95
N ASP A 64 -20.53 5.17 14.98
CA ASP A 64 -20.86 6.29 15.88
C ASP A 64 -22.09 7.08 15.41
N LEU A 65 -23.21 6.40 15.36
CA LEU A 65 -24.50 7.00 15.04
C LEU A 65 -25.12 7.75 16.21
N ASP A 66 -25.78 8.86 15.91
CA ASP A 66 -26.62 9.56 16.85
C ASP A 66 -27.92 8.81 17.05
N LEU A 67 -28.08 8.17 18.21
CA LEU A 67 -29.24 7.32 18.52
C LEU A 67 -30.54 8.12 18.62
N GLU A 68 -30.49 9.39 19.04
CA GLU A 68 -31.69 10.22 19.12
C GLU A 68 -32.21 10.56 17.73
N GLN A 69 -31.33 10.94 16.83
CA GLN A 69 -31.69 11.20 15.43
C GLN A 69 -32.09 9.92 14.71
N LEU A 70 -31.44 8.80 15.02
CA LEU A 70 -31.79 7.51 14.45
C LEU A 70 -33.22 7.07 14.87
N ALA A 71 -33.59 7.31 16.13
CA ALA A 71 -34.95 7.08 16.62
C ALA A 71 -35.99 7.97 15.91
N ALA A 72 -35.61 9.16 15.48
CA ALA A 72 -36.40 10.04 14.64
C ALA A 72 -36.39 9.67 13.15
N GLY A 73 -35.71 8.58 12.77
CA GLY A 73 -35.60 8.10 11.39
C GLY A 73 -34.50 8.80 10.57
N VAL A 74 -33.70 9.65 11.18
CA VAL A 74 -32.61 10.39 10.54
C VAL A 74 -31.27 9.71 10.89
N ARG A 75 -30.54 9.29 9.84
CA ARG A 75 -29.17 8.76 10.01
C ARG A 75 -28.18 9.90 10.08
N TYR A 76 -27.55 10.05 11.21
CA TYR A 76 -26.58 11.09 11.47
C TYR A 76 -25.40 10.51 12.26
N LEU A 77 -24.19 10.74 11.78
CA LEU A 77 -22.95 10.38 12.50
C LEU A 77 -22.58 11.49 13.46
N GLN A 78 -22.16 11.14 14.67
CA GLN A 78 -21.60 12.08 15.62
C GLN A 78 -20.15 12.45 15.21
N PRO A 79 -19.87 13.66 14.68
CA PRO A 79 -18.59 13.94 14.03
C PRO A 79 -17.38 13.88 14.99
N GLY A 80 -17.60 14.18 16.27
CA GLY A 80 -16.56 14.18 17.31
C GLY A 80 -16.11 12.77 17.66
N PRO A 81 -16.98 11.88 18.16
CA PRO A 81 -16.70 10.47 18.41
C PRO A 81 -16.18 9.76 17.17
N ALA A 82 -16.90 9.80 16.06
CA ALA A 82 -16.54 9.14 14.82
C ALA A 82 -15.10 9.45 14.35
N ARG A 83 -14.65 10.70 14.45
CA ARG A 83 -13.27 11.05 14.12
C ARG A 83 -12.25 10.47 15.10
N ARG A 84 -12.56 10.52 16.41
CA ARG A 84 -11.63 10.01 17.44
C ARG A 84 -11.47 8.50 17.31
N ASP A 85 -12.57 7.80 17.21
CA ASP A 85 -12.58 6.34 17.22
C ASP A 85 -12.00 5.77 15.93
N ALA A 86 -12.35 6.35 14.78
CA ALA A 86 -11.70 6.03 13.53
C ALA A 86 -10.17 6.26 13.60
N ALA A 87 -9.72 7.40 14.09
CA ALA A 87 -8.30 7.71 14.17
C ALA A 87 -7.56 6.81 15.17
N LEU A 88 -8.19 6.46 16.29
CA LEU A 88 -7.63 5.56 17.31
C LEU A 88 -7.43 4.16 16.72
N TRP A 89 -8.45 3.60 16.09
CA TRP A 89 -8.38 2.27 15.46
C TRP A 89 -7.36 2.20 14.34
N VAL A 90 -7.29 3.22 13.50
CA VAL A 90 -6.24 3.30 12.46
C VAL A 90 -4.86 3.24 13.10
N ARG A 91 -4.60 4.06 14.12
CA ARG A 91 -3.29 4.12 14.79
C ARG A 91 -2.91 2.79 15.45
N GLN A 92 -3.84 2.16 16.16
CA GLN A 92 -3.62 0.85 16.81
C GLN A 92 -3.29 -0.23 15.77
N ASN A 93 -4.01 -0.27 14.65
CA ASN A 93 -3.74 -1.25 13.59
C ASN A 93 -2.41 -0.98 12.88
N LEU A 94 -2.05 0.29 12.67
CA LEU A 94 -0.74 0.65 12.12
C LEU A 94 0.39 0.30 13.09
N GLU A 95 0.22 0.54 14.38
CA GLU A 95 1.19 0.19 15.41
C GLU A 95 1.41 -1.33 15.48
N ALA A 96 0.34 -2.12 15.43
CA ALA A 96 0.41 -3.57 15.37
C ALA A 96 1.14 -4.08 14.11
N ALA A 97 0.98 -3.40 12.97
CA ALA A 97 1.58 -3.80 11.70
C ALA A 97 3.03 -3.31 11.50
N PHE A 98 3.37 -2.12 12.00
CA PHE A 98 4.62 -1.41 11.69
C PHE A 98 5.44 -1.04 12.93
N GLY A 99 4.93 -1.27 14.15
CA GLY A 99 5.60 -0.88 15.40
C GLY A 99 5.86 0.62 15.45
N ASP A 100 7.07 1.01 15.87
CA ASP A 100 7.48 2.41 16.05
C ASP A 100 7.33 3.27 14.78
N ARG A 101 7.39 2.65 13.60
CA ARG A 101 7.22 3.35 12.33
C ARG A 101 5.80 3.87 12.11
N ALA A 102 4.81 3.35 12.83
CA ALA A 102 3.44 3.84 12.77
C ALA A 102 3.32 5.33 13.15
N SER A 103 4.24 5.83 13.98
CA SER A 103 4.31 7.25 14.37
C SER A 103 4.58 8.20 13.20
N LEU A 104 5.15 7.70 12.10
CA LEU A 104 5.42 8.46 10.88
C LEU A 104 4.18 8.58 9.98
N ALA A 105 3.12 7.83 10.27
CA ALA A 105 1.91 7.86 9.49
C ALA A 105 1.08 9.12 9.75
N VAL A 106 0.63 9.76 8.69
CA VAL A 106 -0.33 10.87 8.75
C VAL A 106 -1.73 10.31 8.52
N VAL A 107 -2.58 10.42 9.56
CA VAL A 107 -3.98 9.95 9.52
C VAL A 107 -4.90 11.16 9.48
N LYS A 108 -5.77 11.23 8.46
CA LYS A 108 -6.77 12.26 8.29
C LYS A 108 -8.15 11.62 8.21
N VAL A 109 -9.04 11.99 9.14
CA VAL A 109 -10.41 11.49 9.18
C VAL A 109 -11.38 12.62 8.89
N ARG A 110 -12.33 12.38 7.98
CA ARG A 110 -13.43 13.31 7.65
C ARG A 110 -14.76 12.58 7.78
N VAL A 111 -15.70 13.26 8.43
CA VAL A 111 -17.07 12.76 8.60
C VAL A 111 -18.00 13.64 7.79
N TYR A 112 -18.80 13.02 6.93
CA TYR A 112 -19.77 13.66 6.07
C TYR A 112 -21.17 13.16 6.45
N ASN A 113 -22.05 14.06 6.89
CA ASN A 113 -23.45 13.74 7.12
C ASN A 113 -24.26 14.11 5.86
N ALA A 114 -24.02 13.34 4.79
CA ALA A 114 -24.74 13.50 3.53
C ALA A 114 -26.11 12.81 3.58
N SER A 115 -27.04 13.30 2.80
CA SER A 115 -28.34 12.68 2.56
C SER A 115 -28.69 12.73 1.08
N SER A 116 -29.72 11.98 0.66
CA SER A 116 -30.24 12.05 -0.71
C SER A 116 -30.66 13.47 -1.12
N ASP A 117 -31.21 14.23 -0.16
CA ASP A 117 -31.71 15.59 -0.39
C ASP A 117 -30.59 16.63 -0.32
N HIS A 118 -29.53 16.33 0.45
CA HIS A 118 -28.34 17.18 0.61
C HIS A 118 -27.07 16.36 0.37
N PRO A 119 -26.76 16.05 -0.91
CA PRO A 119 -25.55 15.30 -1.24
C PRO A 119 -24.30 16.15 -0.98
N LEU A 120 -23.25 15.50 -0.46
CA LEU A 120 -21.94 16.09 -0.27
C LEU A 120 -20.95 15.44 -1.23
N TYR A 121 -19.79 16.07 -1.40
CA TYR A 121 -18.70 15.52 -2.20
C TYR A 121 -17.50 15.23 -1.31
N ASP A 122 -16.96 14.05 -1.42
CA ASP A 122 -15.69 13.74 -0.76
C ASP A 122 -14.57 14.58 -1.35
N ALA A 123 -13.87 15.31 -0.48
CA ALA A 123 -12.81 16.23 -0.91
C ALA A 123 -11.55 15.54 -1.46
N VAL A 124 -11.44 14.21 -1.33
CA VAL A 124 -10.27 13.43 -1.78
C VAL A 124 -10.54 12.69 -3.07
N SER A 125 -11.66 11.95 -3.12
CA SER A 125 -12.04 11.16 -4.28
C SER A 125 -12.93 11.92 -5.28
N GLY A 126 -13.53 13.04 -4.85
CA GLY A 126 -14.53 13.77 -5.64
C GLY A 126 -15.86 13.02 -5.77
N ARG A 127 -16.01 11.87 -5.09
CA ARG A 127 -17.22 11.04 -5.16
C ARG A 127 -18.40 11.76 -4.50
N ARG A 128 -19.58 11.70 -5.14
CA ARG A 128 -20.83 12.16 -4.56
C ARG A 128 -21.29 11.19 -3.47
N LEU A 129 -21.52 11.73 -2.29
CA LEU A 129 -22.01 11.02 -1.12
C LEU A 129 -23.49 11.35 -0.92
N THR A 130 -24.33 10.34 -0.74
CA THR A 130 -25.78 10.45 -0.48
C THR A 130 -26.18 9.87 0.85
N ASP A 131 -25.23 9.32 1.58
CA ASP A 131 -25.40 8.70 2.89
C ASP A 131 -24.32 9.20 3.84
N PRO A 132 -24.58 9.19 5.16
CA PRO A 132 -23.56 9.50 6.14
C PRO A 132 -22.34 8.62 5.97
N THR A 133 -21.16 9.23 5.86
CA THR A 133 -19.93 8.54 5.44
C THR A 133 -18.75 9.03 6.24
N VAL A 134 -17.92 8.11 6.69
CA VAL A 134 -16.60 8.39 7.27
C VAL A 134 -15.54 8.08 6.22
N CYS A 135 -14.72 9.08 5.91
CA CYS A 135 -13.59 8.95 5.00
C CYS A 135 -12.28 9.03 5.78
N VAL A 136 -11.42 8.04 5.58
CA VAL A 136 -10.11 7.94 6.21
C VAL A 136 -9.04 7.99 5.14
N VAL A 137 -8.06 8.88 5.30
CA VAL A 137 -6.86 8.95 4.46
C VAL A 137 -5.66 8.69 5.32
N VAL A 138 -4.85 7.72 4.93
CA VAL A 138 -3.59 7.36 5.59
C VAL A 138 -2.45 7.56 4.60
N GLU A 139 -1.43 8.29 5.02
CA GLU A 139 -0.17 8.48 4.29
C GLU A 139 0.94 7.87 5.14
N MET A 140 1.59 6.82 4.65
CA MET A 140 2.64 6.09 5.35
C MET A 140 3.92 6.05 4.53
N PRO A 141 5.07 6.55 5.03
CA PRO A 141 6.34 6.39 4.35
C PRO A 141 6.82 4.94 4.45
N VAL A 142 7.24 4.39 3.32
CA VAL A 142 7.82 3.04 3.21
C VAL A 142 9.22 3.14 2.62
N GLU A 143 10.17 2.48 3.27
CA GLU A 143 11.57 2.44 2.85
C GLU A 143 11.84 1.16 2.06
N PHE A 144 12.61 1.29 0.98
CA PHE A 144 13.14 0.16 0.24
C PHE A 144 14.49 -0.27 0.84
N ARG A 145 14.83 -1.54 0.74
CA ARG A 145 16.11 -2.08 1.22
C ARG A 145 17.13 -2.21 0.10
N PHE A 146 16.72 -2.81 -1.01
CA PHE A 146 17.60 -3.09 -2.15
C PHE A 146 17.62 -1.93 -3.15
N LEU A 147 16.49 -1.23 -3.29
CA LEU A 147 16.39 -0.05 -4.15
C LEU A 147 16.80 1.25 -3.43
N ALA A 148 17.13 1.20 -2.14
CA ALA A 148 17.53 2.38 -1.36
C ALA A 148 18.59 3.28 -2.01
N PRO A 149 19.60 2.77 -2.75
CA PRO A 149 20.57 3.61 -3.45
C PRO A 149 19.96 4.44 -4.60
N VAL A 150 18.78 4.04 -5.11
CA VAL A 150 18.11 4.70 -6.24
C VAL A 150 16.84 5.40 -5.77
N ILE A 151 16.07 4.77 -4.89
CA ILE A 151 14.80 5.27 -4.34
C ILE A 151 14.81 4.98 -2.84
N ASP A 152 15.15 5.97 -2.04
CA ASP A 152 15.27 5.82 -0.58
C ASP A 152 13.90 5.60 0.06
N ARG A 153 12.91 6.43 -0.27
CA ARG A 153 11.57 6.42 0.34
C ARG A 153 10.47 6.59 -0.68
N THR A 154 9.34 5.94 -0.42
CA THR A 154 8.09 6.22 -1.12
C THR A 154 6.96 6.35 -0.09
N THR A 155 5.90 7.06 -0.45
CA THR A 155 4.74 7.22 0.42
C THR A 155 3.58 6.40 -0.11
N VAL A 156 3.11 5.48 0.70
CA VAL A 156 1.84 4.77 0.47
C VAL A 156 0.72 5.68 0.92
N ARG A 157 -0.11 6.14 -0.01
CA ARG A 157 -1.33 6.87 0.29
C ARG A 157 -2.53 5.98 0.02
N VAL A 158 -3.39 5.86 1.04
CA VAL A 158 -4.61 5.06 0.98
C VAL A 158 -5.78 5.93 1.37
N HIS A 159 -6.89 5.75 0.68
CA HIS A 159 -8.18 6.33 0.99
C HIS A 159 -9.19 5.20 1.15
N SER A 160 -9.92 5.21 2.28
CA SER A 160 -11.02 4.30 2.55
C SER A 160 -12.23 5.08 3.02
N ASP A 161 -13.42 4.63 2.66
CA ASP A 161 -14.67 5.21 3.07
C ASP A 161 -15.69 4.14 3.51
N ALA A 162 -16.38 4.40 4.61
CA ALA A 162 -17.48 3.58 5.08
C ALA A 162 -18.75 4.42 5.19
N SER A 163 -19.84 3.94 4.60
CA SER A 163 -21.14 4.63 4.54
C SER A 163 -22.20 3.85 5.29
N VAL A 164 -23.08 4.55 6.01
CA VAL A 164 -24.24 3.97 6.68
C VAL A 164 -25.38 3.83 5.67
N LEU A 165 -25.47 2.66 5.05
CA LEU A 165 -26.44 2.40 3.99
C LEU A 165 -27.86 2.24 4.54
N ARG A 166 -28.86 2.68 3.77
CA ARG A 166 -30.26 2.37 4.01
C ARG A 166 -30.57 0.96 3.49
N LYS A 167 -31.04 0.09 4.38
CA LYS A 167 -31.60 -1.19 3.94
C LYS A 167 -32.91 -0.87 3.18
N LYS A 168 -32.96 -1.22 1.90
CA LYS A 168 -34.18 -1.13 1.09
C LYS A 168 -35.17 -2.18 1.52
#